data_c08168acada6fd5d30574f82738ee002
#
_entry.id   c08168acada6fd5d30574f82738ee002
#
_cell.length_a   1.000
_cell.length_b   1.000
_cell.length_c   1.000
_cell.angle_alpha   90.00
_cell.angle_beta   90.00
_cell.angle_gamma   90.00
#
_symmetry.space_group_name_H-M   'P 1'
#
loop_
_entity.id
_entity.type
_entity.pdbx_description
1 polymer ?
#
loop_
_entity_poly.entity_id
_entity_poly.type
_entity_poly.pdbx_seq_one_letter_code
_entity_poly.pdbx_strand_id
1 'polypeptide(L)'
;LTQEDADSGENALESPYTVVDQVTLFTRVEVDDSDPFTVGCFISNINFTLTVEPKPVFTPPTPLIVCDDGEVDGLTTIDISVKTEGIMAGITENIVTYHETEEDMHEGINAIEDTEAYTNISNPQTLYVRIEDDMTPTTGCYSDTTLELIVQLPPDVSNPSSLEYCDA
;
A
#
# COMPACT_ATOMS: atom_id res chain seq x y z
N LEU A 1 -14.05 19.54 23.82
CA LEU A 1 -13.99 20.14 22.48
C LEU A 1 -15.41 20.49 22.06
N THR A 2 -15.91 21.61 22.52
CA THR A 2 -17.30 22.02 22.33
C THR A 2 -17.33 23.41 21.73
N GLN A 3 -18.48 23.81 21.21
CA GLN A 3 -18.69 25.18 20.80
C GLN A 3 -18.54 26.15 21.98
N GLU A 4 -18.92 25.71 23.20
CA GLU A 4 -18.79 26.52 24.42
C GLU A 4 -17.29 26.77 24.76
N ASP A 5 -16.40 25.78 24.58
CA ASP A 5 -14.95 25.97 24.74
C ASP A 5 -14.41 27.00 23.73
N ALA A 6 -14.87 26.95 22.48
CA ALA A 6 -14.46 27.91 21.46
C ALA A 6 -15.03 29.33 21.75
N ASP A 7 -16.23 29.43 22.29
CA ASP A 7 -16.84 30.72 22.64
C ASP A 7 -16.15 31.34 23.86
N SER A 8 -15.76 30.54 24.85
CA SER A 8 -15.08 31.04 26.05
C SER A 8 -13.56 31.23 25.86
N GLY A 9 -12.98 30.56 24.87
CA GLY A 9 -11.51 30.52 24.70
C GLY A 9 -10.80 29.63 25.70
N GLU A 10 -11.55 28.77 26.41
CA GLU A 10 -11.01 27.80 27.37
C GLU A 10 -10.77 26.44 26.72
N ASN A 11 -9.96 25.60 27.38
CA ASN A 11 -9.72 24.23 26.93
C ASN A 11 -9.19 24.08 25.49
N ALA A 12 -8.35 25.03 25.05
CA ALA A 12 -7.72 24.94 23.74
C ALA A 12 -6.90 23.64 23.60
N LEU A 13 -6.96 23.06 22.40
CA LEU A 13 -6.19 21.85 22.12
C LEU A 13 -4.71 22.16 22.01
N GLU A 14 -3.91 21.30 22.61
CA GLU A 14 -2.46 21.33 22.46
C GLU A 14 -2.03 20.50 21.23
N SER A 15 -1.00 20.95 20.54
CA SER A 15 -0.39 20.24 19.41
C SER A 15 0.80 19.40 19.90
N PRO A 16 0.94 18.11 19.49
CA PRO A 16 0.07 17.39 18.57
C PRO A 16 -1.21 16.84 19.25
N TYR A 17 -2.33 16.88 18.55
CA TYR A 17 -3.60 16.30 18.97
C TYR A 17 -3.86 14.95 18.30
N THR A 18 -4.17 13.92 19.10
CA THR A 18 -4.42 12.57 18.60
C THR A 18 -5.92 12.32 18.42
N VAL A 19 -6.32 11.90 17.24
CA VAL A 19 -7.69 11.50 16.89
C VAL A 19 -7.71 10.00 16.68
N VAL A 20 -8.67 9.31 17.30
CA VAL A 20 -8.83 7.84 17.23
C VAL A 20 -9.98 7.43 16.32
N ASP A 21 -10.90 8.35 16.05
CA ASP A 21 -12.11 8.13 15.28
C ASP A 21 -12.53 9.45 14.63
N GLN A 22 -13.80 9.70 14.48
CA GLN A 22 -14.31 10.97 13.98
C GLN A 22 -14.47 11.98 15.11
N VAL A 23 -13.99 13.22 14.92
CA VAL A 23 -14.18 14.31 15.87
C VAL A 23 -14.50 15.61 15.15
N THR A 24 -15.47 16.37 15.68
CA THR A 24 -15.70 17.74 15.22
C THR A 24 -14.91 18.72 16.08
N LEU A 25 -14.09 19.53 15.45
CA LEU A 25 -13.29 20.57 16.06
C LEU A 25 -13.92 21.93 15.80
N PHE A 26 -14.01 22.73 16.85
CA PHE A 26 -14.47 24.11 16.79
C PHE A 26 -13.26 25.04 16.88
N THR A 27 -13.23 26.06 16.04
CA THR A 27 -12.13 27.01 15.97
C THR A 27 -12.54 28.33 16.57
N ARG A 28 -11.58 28.99 17.23
CA ARG A 28 -11.68 30.35 17.67
C ARG A 28 -10.58 31.17 17.01
N VAL A 29 -10.93 32.26 16.39
CA VAL A 29 -9.99 33.22 15.82
C VAL A 29 -10.18 34.52 16.56
N GLU A 30 -9.15 35.00 17.21
CA GLU A 30 -9.14 36.28 17.95
C GLU A 30 -8.28 37.29 17.20
N VAL A 31 -8.63 38.53 17.34
CA VAL A 31 -7.80 39.64 16.89
C VAL A 31 -6.70 39.84 17.93
N ASP A 32 -5.48 40.09 17.47
CA ASP A 32 -4.33 40.38 18.36
C ASP A 32 -4.65 41.59 19.27
N ASP A 33 -4.46 41.35 20.58
CA ASP A 33 -4.69 42.38 21.63
C ASP A 33 -3.75 43.59 21.53
N SER A 34 -2.84 43.64 20.56
CA SER A 34 -1.96 44.78 20.30
C SER A 34 -2.72 46.03 19.82
N ASP A 35 -3.97 45.90 19.31
CA ASP A 35 -4.79 47.03 18.92
C ASP A 35 -5.91 47.30 19.95
N PRO A 36 -5.84 48.42 20.68
CA PRO A 36 -6.80 48.76 21.76
C PRO A 36 -8.25 48.95 21.25
N PHE A 37 -8.48 49.02 19.93
CA PHE A 37 -9.81 49.16 19.35
C PHE A 37 -10.47 47.84 19.02
N THR A 38 -9.74 46.71 19.07
CA THR A 38 -10.19 45.38 18.68
C THR A 38 -10.21 44.37 19.82
N VAL A 39 -9.94 44.83 21.05
CA VAL A 39 -9.87 43.95 22.25
C VAL A 39 -11.16 43.18 22.43
N GLY A 40 -11.04 41.84 22.51
CA GLY A 40 -12.18 40.96 22.77
C GLY A 40 -13.02 40.59 21.57
N CYS A 41 -12.64 41.00 20.34
CA CYS A 41 -13.31 40.52 19.13
C CYS A 41 -12.84 39.15 18.71
N PHE A 42 -13.75 38.20 18.56
CA PHE A 42 -13.44 36.84 18.10
C PHE A 42 -14.54 36.29 17.19
N ILE A 43 -14.19 35.24 16.43
CA ILE A 43 -15.09 34.40 15.67
C ILE A 43 -14.90 32.97 16.15
N SER A 44 -15.99 32.29 16.53
CA SER A 44 -15.95 30.90 17.06
C SER A 44 -16.95 29.96 16.36
N ASN A 45 -17.65 30.42 15.34
CA ASN A 45 -18.69 29.66 14.64
C ASN A 45 -18.17 28.80 13.47
N ILE A 46 -16.83 28.63 13.33
CA ILE A 46 -16.22 27.81 12.32
C ILE A 46 -15.87 26.46 12.95
N ASN A 47 -16.33 25.40 12.34
CA ASN A 47 -15.97 24.04 12.74
C ASN A 47 -15.58 23.20 11.52
N PHE A 48 -14.86 22.13 11.75
CA PHE A 48 -14.53 21.11 10.77
C PHE A 48 -14.47 19.74 11.44
N THR A 49 -14.71 18.72 10.65
CA THR A 49 -14.65 17.33 11.12
C THR A 49 -13.35 16.70 10.66
N LEU A 50 -12.63 16.09 11.59
CA LEU A 50 -11.53 15.17 11.31
C LEU A 50 -12.09 13.76 11.33
N THR A 51 -11.81 12.99 10.30
CA THR A 51 -12.14 11.57 10.23
C THR A 51 -10.85 10.79 10.05
N VAL A 52 -10.67 9.73 10.85
CA VAL A 52 -9.56 8.78 10.70
C VAL A 52 -10.07 7.60 9.91
N GLU A 53 -9.54 7.43 8.70
CA GLU A 53 -9.82 6.26 7.88
C GLU A 53 -8.85 5.13 8.25
N PRO A 54 -9.32 3.91 8.48
CA PRO A 54 -8.45 2.77 8.72
C PRO A 54 -7.68 2.41 7.46
N LYS A 55 -6.49 1.84 7.63
CA LYS A 55 -5.76 1.25 6.50
C LYS A 55 -6.49 0.02 5.96
N PRO A 56 -6.44 -0.25 4.65
CA PRO A 56 -7.01 -1.46 4.06
C PRO A 56 -6.49 -2.73 4.74
N VAL A 57 -7.38 -3.67 5.00
CA VAL A 57 -7.02 -4.99 5.54
C VAL A 57 -6.70 -5.92 4.39
N PHE A 58 -5.63 -6.70 4.52
CA PHE A 58 -5.16 -7.62 3.50
C PHE A 58 -4.60 -8.91 4.11
N THR A 59 -4.36 -9.92 3.27
CA THR A 59 -3.62 -11.13 3.65
C THR A 59 -2.26 -11.13 2.96
N PRO A 60 -1.14 -11.21 3.70
CA PRO A 60 0.19 -11.30 3.10
C PRO A 60 0.30 -12.51 2.16
N PRO A 61 0.80 -12.32 0.92
CA PRO A 61 0.93 -13.42 -0.02
C PRO A 61 2.08 -14.35 0.37
N THR A 62 1.90 -15.63 0.03
CA THR A 62 3.03 -16.57 0.01
C THR A 62 3.84 -16.37 -1.27
N PRO A 63 5.14 -16.73 -1.28
CA PRO A 63 5.96 -16.69 -2.49
C PRO A 63 5.29 -17.35 -3.69
N LEU A 64 5.50 -16.80 -4.88
CA LEU A 64 5.07 -17.40 -6.14
C LEU A 64 6.26 -18.12 -6.76
N ILE A 65 6.13 -19.45 -6.86
CA ILE A 65 7.18 -20.33 -7.36
C ILE A 65 6.73 -20.88 -8.71
N VAL A 66 7.52 -20.64 -9.74
CA VAL A 66 7.28 -21.12 -11.11
C VAL A 66 8.50 -21.88 -11.64
N CYS A 67 8.31 -22.68 -12.67
CA CYS A 67 9.42 -23.29 -13.38
C CYS A 67 9.90 -22.38 -14.51
N ASP A 68 11.20 -22.39 -14.78
CA ASP A 68 11.76 -21.79 -15.97
C ASP A 68 11.27 -22.54 -17.21
N ASP A 69 10.67 -21.85 -18.16
CA ASP A 69 10.01 -22.44 -19.34
C ASP A 69 10.76 -22.17 -20.66
N GLY A 70 11.87 -21.46 -20.61
CA GLY A 70 12.63 -21.05 -21.78
C GLY A 70 14.11 -21.45 -21.74
N GLU A 71 14.95 -20.47 -21.91
CA GLU A 71 16.40 -20.60 -21.67
C GLU A 71 16.63 -20.69 -20.17
N VAL A 72 17.58 -21.53 -19.76
CA VAL A 72 17.86 -21.77 -18.33
C VAL A 72 18.65 -20.59 -17.76
N ASP A 73 17.98 -19.45 -17.64
CA ASP A 73 18.57 -18.19 -17.18
C ASP A 73 17.89 -17.62 -15.91
N GLY A 74 16.82 -18.28 -15.45
CA GLY A 74 16.04 -17.86 -14.29
C GLY A 74 15.06 -16.71 -14.57
N LEU A 75 14.84 -16.38 -15.85
CA LEU A 75 13.89 -15.36 -16.26
C LEU A 75 12.75 -16.02 -17.04
N THR A 76 11.51 -15.74 -16.65
CA THR A 76 10.33 -16.31 -17.30
C THR A 76 9.13 -15.36 -17.18
N THR A 77 8.12 -15.60 -17.99
CA THR A 77 6.86 -14.85 -17.91
C THR A 77 5.97 -15.47 -16.83
N ILE A 78 5.47 -14.66 -15.93
CA ILE A 78 4.79 -15.06 -14.70
C ILE A 78 3.44 -14.34 -14.63
N ASP A 79 2.36 -15.09 -14.40
CA ASP A 79 1.06 -14.53 -14.03
C ASP A 79 1.06 -14.24 -12.52
N ILE A 80 1.33 -12.97 -12.17
CA ILE A 80 1.31 -12.50 -10.77
C ILE A 80 -0.12 -12.18 -10.30
N SER A 81 -1.08 -12.02 -11.21
CA SER A 81 -2.47 -11.73 -10.88
C SER A 81 -3.14 -12.82 -10.05
N VAL A 82 -2.65 -14.04 -10.13
CA VAL A 82 -3.13 -15.20 -9.33
C VAL A 82 -3.01 -14.98 -7.81
N LYS A 83 -2.21 -14.02 -7.37
CA LYS A 83 -2.07 -13.67 -5.95
C LYS A 83 -3.06 -12.60 -5.50
N THR A 84 -3.63 -11.83 -6.42
CA THR A 84 -4.46 -10.65 -6.13
C THR A 84 -5.66 -10.99 -5.26
N GLU A 85 -6.45 -12.00 -5.62
CA GLU A 85 -7.64 -12.40 -4.87
C GLU A 85 -7.30 -12.81 -3.42
N GLY A 86 -6.20 -13.55 -3.25
CA GLY A 86 -5.71 -13.94 -1.92
C GLY A 86 -5.29 -12.75 -1.07
N ILE A 87 -4.62 -11.76 -1.67
CA ILE A 87 -4.18 -10.53 -1.00
C ILE A 87 -5.38 -9.70 -0.56
N MET A 88 -6.40 -9.58 -1.42
CA MET A 88 -7.62 -8.82 -1.12
C MET A 88 -8.39 -9.35 0.08
N ALA A 89 -8.11 -10.56 0.57
CA ALA A 89 -8.77 -11.17 1.74
C ALA A 89 -10.32 -11.23 1.63
N GLY A 90 -10.84 -11.27 0.41
CA GLY A 90 -12.29 -11.26 0.13
C GLY A 90 -12.93 -9.86 0.19
N ILE A 91 -12.15 -8.80 0.32
CA ILE A 91 -12.63 -7.42 0.30
C ILE A 91 -12.56 -6.93 -1.16
N THR A 92 -13.70 -6.83 -1.82
CA THR A 92 -13.80 -6.50 -3.26
C THR A 92 -13.52 -5.03 -3.57
N GLU A 93 -13.58 -4.19 -2.57
CA GLU A 93 -13.30 -2.75 -2.64
C GLU A 93 -11.79 -2.44 -2.59
N ASN A 94 -10.95 -3.43 -2.27
CA ASN A 94 -9.50 -3.26 -2.29
C ASN A 94 -8.97 -3.26 -3.74
N ILE A 95 -8.10 -2.30 -4.04
CA ILE A 95 -7.30 -2.24 -5.25
C ILE A 95 -5.89 -2.70 -4.90
N VAL A 96 -5.37 -3.67 -5.65
CA VAL A 96 -4.02 -4.21 -5.46
C VAL A 96 -3.17 -3.85 -6.68
N THR A 97 -2.04 -3.18 -6.44
CA THR A 97 -1.04 -2.87 -7.46
C THR A 97 0.31 -3.46 -7.09
N TYR A 98 1.10 -3.78 -8.11
CA TYR A 98 2.43 -4.36 -7.98
C TYR A 98 3.46 -3.40 -8.56
N HIS A 99 4.62 -3.27 -7.89
CA HIS A 99 5.68 -2.36 -8.25
C HIS A 99 7.04 -3.05 -8.15
N GLU A 100 7.98 -2.64 -8.99
CA GLU A 100 9.35 -3.20 -8.98
C GLU A 100 10.21 -2.57 -7.87
N THR A 101 9.86 -1.36 -7.43
CA THR A 101 10.60 -0.64 -6.38
C THR A 101 9.69 -0.24 -5.21
N GLU A 102 10.28 -0.14 -4.03
CA GLU A 102 9.59 0.33 -2.83
C GLU A 102 9.16 1.81 -2.96
N GLU A 103 9.99 2.62 -3.63
CA GLU A 103 9.71 4.03 -3.85
C GLU A 103 8.48 4.23 -4.74
N ASP A 104 8.38 3.51 -5.87
CA ASP A 104 7.20 3.55 -6.74
C ASP A 104 5.93 3.11 -6.03
N MET A 105 6.03 2.07 -5.20
CA MET A 105 4.92 1.58 -4.39
C MET A 105 4.45 2.66 -3.40
N HIS A 106 5.37 3.32 -2.69
CA HIS A 106 5.00 4.39 -1.76
C HIS A 106 4.38 5.60 -2.45
N GLU A 107 4.89 5.94 -3.63
CA GLU A 107 4.35 7.05 -4.42
C GLU A 107 3.08 6.68 -5.21
N GLY A 108 2.79 5.38 -5.36
CA GLY A 108 1.64 4.89 -6.13
C GLY A 108 1.79 5.12 -7.64
N ILE A 109 3.02 5.06 -8.14
CA ILE A 109 3.35 5.27 -9.56
C ILE A 109 4.03 4.04 -10.16
N ASN A 110 4.16 4.00 -11.48
CA ASN A 110 4.86 2.93 -12.21
C ASN A 110 4.40 1.52 -11.81
N ALA A 111 3.09 1.35 -11.56
CA ALA A 111 2.53 0.02 -11.33
C ALA A 111 2.72 -0.87 -12.56
N ILE A 112 2.96 -2.16 -12.32
CA ILE A 112 3.04 -3.17 -13.36
C ILE A 112 1.67 -3.28 -14.03
N GLU A 113 1.59 -2.92 -15.33
CA GLU A 113 0.33 -2.87 -16.06
C GLU A 113 -0.16 -4.27 -16.48
N ASP A 114 0.76 -5.11 -16.95
CA ASP A 114 0.44 -6.48 -17.37
C ASP A 114 0.81 -7.49 -16.29
N THR A 115 -0.13 -7.70 -15.37
CA THR A 115 0.04 -8.62 -14.25
C THR A 115 -0.17 -10.09 -14.64
N GLU A 116 -0.78 -10.36 -15.81
CA GLU A 116 -0.98 -11.73 -16.31
C GLU A 116 0.25 -12.26 -17.05
N ALA A 117 1.13 -11.34 -17.52
CA ALA A 117 2.31 -11.70 -18.31
C ALA A 117 3.55 -10.88 -17.91
N TYR A 118 3.83 -10.79 -16.63
CA TYR A 118 5.02 -10.11 -16.10
C TYR A 118 6.27 -10.96 -16.28
N THR A 119 7.33 -10.40 -16.86
CA THR A 119 8.65 -11.07 -16.93
C THR A 119 9.53 -10.59 -15.79
N ASN A 120 10.01 -11.51 -14.95
CA ASN A 120 10.89 -11.15 -13.84
C ASN A 120 12.25 -10.62 -14.35
N ILE A 121 12.84 -9.70 -13.59
CA ILE A 121 14.12 -9.05 -13.94
C ILE A 121 15.31 -9.60 -13.13
N SER A 122 15.05 -10.44 -12.16
CA SER A 122 16.04 -11.15 -11.33
C SER A 122 15.43 -12.41 -10.74
N ASN A 123 16.27 -13.32 -10.23
CA ASN A 123 15.80 -14.54 -9.57
C ASN A 123 16.63 -14.83 -8.29
N PRO A 124 16.03 -14.81 -7.07
CA PRO A 124 14.66 -14.40 -6.81
C PRO A 124 14.43 -12.90 -7.02
N GLN A 125 13.18 -12.50 -7.19
CA GLN A 125 12.77 -11.10 -7.27
C GLN A 125 11.72 -10.79 -6.21
N THR A 126 11.83 -9.62 -5.57
CA THR A 126 10.80 -9.06 -4.70
C THR A 126 10.01 -8.02 -5.45
N LEU A 127 8.70 -8.18 -5.50
CA LEU A 127 7.75 -7.13 -5.90
C LEU A 127 7.14 -6.48 -4.66
N TYR A 128 6.92 -5.18 -4.73
CA TYR A 128 6.27 -4.39 -3.70
C TYR A 128 4.79 -4.25 -4.05
N VAL A 129 3.95 -4.55 -3.09
CA VAL A 129 2.50 -4.62 -3.28
C VAL A 129 1.84 -3.52 -2.48
N ARG A 130 1.04 -2.70 -3.16
CA ARG A 130 0.24 -1.65 -2.56
C ARG A 130 -1.23 -2.03 -2.58
N ILE A 131 -1.91 -1.86 -1.47
CA ILE A 131 -3.33 -2.16 -1.32
C ILE A 131 -4.04 -0.87 -0.92
N GLU A 132 -4.94 -0.39 -1.76
CA GLU A 132 -5.77 0.80 -1.53
C GLU A 132 -7.23 0.41 -1.41
N ASP A 133 -8.02 1.25 -0.73
CA ASP A 133 -9.47 1.14 -0.70
C ASP A 133 -10.07 2.03 -1.80
N ASP A 134 -10.82 1.43 -2.73
CA ASP A 134 -11.50 2.15 -3.83
C ASP A 134 -12.59 3.11 -3.32
N MET A 135 -13.12 2.86 -2.13
CA MET A 135 -14.17 3.69 -1.54
C MET A 135 -13.66 5.03 -0.98
N THR A 136 -12.37 5.14 -0.69
CA THR A 136 -11.76 6.32 -0.10
C THR A 136 -10.51 6.81 -0.84
N PRO A 137 -10.55 6.98 -2.17
CA PRO A 137 -9.35 7.34 -2.95
C PRO A 137 -8.79 8.73 -2.61
N THR A 138 -9.54 9.56 -1.89
CA THR A 138 -9.14 10.93 -1.53
C THR A 138 -8.24 11.01 -0.31
N THR A 139 -8.18 9.98 0.53
CA THR A 139 -7.39 9.99 1.77
C THR A 139 -5.95 9.55 1.56
N GLY A 140 -5.67 8.81 0.48
CA GLY A 140 -4.36 8.23 0.20
C GLY A 140 -3.91 7.17 1.22
N CYS A 141 -4.85 6.63 2.02
CA CYS A 141 -4.55 5.54 2.94
C CYS A 141 -4.30 4.26 2.17
N TYR A 142 -3.18 3.62 2.44
CA TYR A 142 -2.83 2.33 1.85
C TYR A 142 -2.15 1.42 2.87
N SER A 143 -2.20 0.14 2.58
CA SER A 143 -1.37 -0.90 3.20
C SER A 143 -0.38 -1.43 2.19
N ASP A 144 0.73 -1.97 2.66
CA ASP A 144 1.80 -2.49 1.82
C ASP A 144 2.28 -3.85 2.30
N THR A 145 2.80 -4.62 1.36
CA THR A 145 3.45 -5.92 1.60
C THR A 145 4.40 -6.23 0.45
N THR A 146 5.02 -7.39 0.47
CA THR A 146 5.88 -7.86 -0.62
C THR A 146 5.44 -9.22 -1.15
N LEU A 147 5.67 -9.45 -2.45
CA LEU A 147 5.51 -10.74 -3.11
C LEU A 147 6.88 -11.20 -3.63
N GLU A 148 7.36 -12.34 -3.15
CA GLU A 148 8.58 -12.94 -3.66
C GLU A 148 8.28 -13.85 -4.85
N LEU A 149 8.99 -13.63 -5.96
CA LEU A 149 8.97 -14.45 -7.17
C LEU A 149 10.21 -15.32 -7.19
N ILE A 150 10.03 -16.64 -7.37
CA ILE A 150 11.11 -17.63 -7.42
C ILE A 150 10.94 -18.46 -8.69
N VAL A 151 11.92 -18.39 -9.59
CA VAL A 151 11.98 -19.22 -10.78
C VAL A 151 12.88 -20.43 -10.50
N GLN A 152 12.31 -21.63 -10.54
CA GLN A 152 13.04 -22.88 -10.37
C GLN A 152 13.62 -23.32 -11.70
N LEU A 153 14.95 -23.46 -11.74
CA LEU A 153 15.63 -24.00 -12.90
C LEU A 153 15.32 -25.48 -13.08
N PRO A 154 15.19 -25.98 -14.33
CA PRO A 154 15.03 -27.40 -14.58
C PRO A 154 16.26 -28.18 -14.08
N PRO A 155 16.10 -29.46 -13.70
CA PRO A 155 17.21 -30.27 -13.29
C PRO A 155 18.19 -30.46 -14.46
N ASP A 156 19.48 -30.33 -14.18
CA ASP A 156 20.54 -30.62 -15.16
C ASP A 156 20.52 -32.13 -15.48
N VAL A 157 20.04 -32.46 -16.67
CA VAL A 157 20.09 -33.81 -17.22
C VAL A 157 21.39 -33.95 -18.03
N SER A 158 22.47 -34.30 -17.38
CA SER A 158 23.67 -34.71 -18.11
C SER A 158 23.34 -35.87 -19.07
N ASN A 159 23.73 -35.71 -20.35
CA ASN A 159 23.57 -36.74 -21.35
C ASN A 159 24.03 -38.10 -20.80
N PRO A 160 23.14 -39.12 -20.76
CA PRO A 160 23.61 -40.47 -20.35
C PRO A 160 24.69 -40.92 -21.31
N SER A 161 25.80 -41.36 -20.76
CA SER A 161 26.86 -42.02 -21.57
C SER A 161 26.23 -43.16 -22.37
N SER A 162 26.62 -43.27 -23.65
CA SER A 162 26.15 -44.34 -24.52
C SER A 162 26.36 -45.69 -23.82
N LEU A 163 25.29 -46.46 -23.68
CA LEU A 163 25.38 -47.83 -23.23
C LEU A 163 25.93 -48.68 -24.40
N GLU A 164 27.21 -49.08 -24.30
CA GLU A 164 27.76 -50.11 -25.17
C GLU A 164 27.44 -51.46 -24.53
N TYR A 165 26.70 -52.31 -25.25
CA TYR A 165 26.55 -53.70 -24.86
C TYR A 165 27.11 -54.59 -25.94
N CYS A 166 27.77 -55.67 -25.54
CA CYS A 166 28.26 -56.70 -26.46
C CYS A 166 27.12 -57.64 -26.82
N ASP A 167 26.86 -57.79 -28.11
CA ASP A 167 26.01 -58.86 -28.64
C ASP A 167 26.77 -60.22 -28.48
N ALA A 168 26.09 -61.23 -27.91
CA ALA A 168 26.69 -62.53 -27.65
C ALA A 168 26.33 -63.54 -28.73
#